data_62e978074ae72373ead02529aeca164e
#
_entry.id   62e978074ae72373ead02529aeca164e
#
_cell.length_a   1.000
_cell.length_b   1.000
_cell.length_c   1.000
_cell.angle_alpha   90.00
_cell.angle_beta   90.00
_cell.angle_gamma   90.00
#
_symmetry.space_group_name_H-M   'P 1'
#
loop_
_entity.id
_entity.type
_entity.pdbx_description
1 polymer ?
#
loop_
_entity_poly.entity_id
_entity_poly.type
_entity_poly.pdbx_seq_one_letter_code
_entity_poly.pdbx_strand_id
1 'polypeptide(L)'
;EVPDVDLGSVKLPWNNRKSSYEWAIDPATMQRNEVGCVHTSQGLEFDWVGVFIGKDLRYDPDKKILFADIDNYHDKGGKNGLGKNKVERSKNLLKYVCRCYRVLLSRGVRGARVYCCDKNLAEYLKAELAKTSNLSAN
;
A
#
# COMPACT_ATOMS: atom_id res chain seq x y z
N GLU A 1 -10.85 -15.98 13.08
CA GLU A 1 -10.60 -15.68 11.64
C GLU A 1 -9.12 -15.88 11.33
N VAL A 2 -8.82 -16.48 10.20
CA VAL A 2 -7.44 -16.62 9.73
C VAL A 2 -6.99 -15.22 9.29
N PRO A 3 -5.85 -14.71 9.79
CA PRO A 3 -5.38 -13.39 9.39
C PRO A 3 -4.97 -13.39 7.91
N ASP A 4 -5.51 -12.43 7.15
CA ASP A 4 -5.21 -12.26 5.72
C ASP A 4 -3.88 -11.55 5.49
N VAL A 5 -3.45 -10.76 6.47
CA VAL A 5 -2.17 -10.03 6.45
C VAL A 5 -1.25 -10.65 7.49
N ASP A 6 -0.20 -11.31 7.03
CA ASP A 6 0.85 -11.90 7.87
C ASP A 6 2.20 -11.24 7.57
N LEU A 7 2.71 -10.50 8.54
CA LEU A 7 3.99 -9.81 8.49
C LEU A 7 5.00 -10.41 9.50
N GLY A 8 4.80 -11.66 9.86
CA GLY A 8 5.58 -12.37 10.86
C GLY A 8 5.13 -12.06 12.29
N SER A 9 5.57 -10.97 12.87
CA SER A 9 5.18 -10.56 14.23
C SER A 9 3.78 -9.91 14.31
N VAL A 10 3.24 -9.47 13.18
CA VAL A 10 1.93 -8.81 13.10
C VAL A 10 1.03 -9.59 12.17
N LYS A 11 -0.12 -10.03 12.69
CA LYS A 11 -1.13 -10.77 11.93
C LYS A 11 -2.48 -10.07 12.11
N LEU A 12 -3.03 -9.58 11.01
CA LEU A 12 -4.25 -8.78 11.01
C LEU A 12 -5.25 -9.30 9.98
N PRO A 13 -6.55 -9.28 10.30
CA PRO A 13 -7.58 -9.58 9.33
C PRO A 13 -7.74 -8.42 8.32
N TRP A 14 -8.12 -8.76 7.10
CA TRP A 14 -8.53 -7.77 6.10
C TRP A 14 -9.92 -7.23 6.45
N ASN A 15 -10.19 -5.98 6.12
CA ASN A 15 -11.48 -5.37 6.40
C ASN A 15 -12.65 -6.15 5.82
N ASN A 16 -13.71 -6.32 6.59
CA ASN A 16 -14.91 -7.02 6.18
C ASN A 16 -15.68 -6.23 5.11
N ARG A 17 -16.01 -6.86 3.99
CA ARG A 17 -16.77 -6.23 2.88
C ARG A 17 -18.14 -5.70 3.31
N LYS A 18 -18.74 -6.25 4.35
CA LYS A 18 -20.06 -5.80 4.87
C LYS A 18 -19.98 -4.49 5.62
N SER A 19 -18.82 -4.10 6.11
CA SER A 19 -18.59 -2.88 6.89
C SER A 19 -17.64 -1.90 6.20
N SER A 20 -17.65 -1.87 4.87
CA SER A 20 -16.64 -1.16 4.07
C SER A 20 -16.50 0.34 4.35
N TYR A 21 -17.56 1.01 4.81
CA TYR A 21 -17.51 2.44 5.17
C TYR A 21 -17.24 2.66 6.67
N GLU A 22 -17.52 1.67 7.49
CA GLU A 22 -17.56 1.79 8.94
C GLU A 22 -16.29 1.25 9.60
N TRP A 23 -15.43 0.55 8.87
CA TRP A 23 -14.27 -0.15 9.42
C TRP A 23 -13.35 0.74 10.30
N ALA A 24 -13.29 2.03 10.01
CA ALA A 24 -12.43 2.99 10.70
C ALA A 24 -13.20 3.99 11.60
N ILE A 25 -14.53 3.96 11.59
CA ILE A 25 -15.35 4.91 12.34
C ILE A 25 -16.31 4.25 13.33
N ASP A 26 -16.71 3.00 13.08
CA ASP A 26 -17.55 2.24 14.01
C ASP A 26 -16.68 1.63 15.12
N PRO A 27 -16.95 1.95 16.41
CA PRO A 27 -16.21 1.37 17.54
C PRO A 27 -16.17 -0.16 17.56
N ALA A 28 -17.20 -0.82 17.05
CA ALA A 28 -17.26 -2.28 16.99
C ALA A 28 -16.28 -2.87 15.95
N THR A 29 -16.04 -2.17 14.82
CA THR A 29 -15.07 -2.57 13.80
C THR A 29 -13.66 -2.14 14.17
N MET A 30 -13.48 -1.00 14.81
CA MET A 30 -12.17 -0.56 15.32
C MET A 30 -11.56 -1.54 16.33
N GLN A 31 -12.37 -2.20 17.15
CA GLN A 31 -11.91 -3.22 18.10
C GLN A 31 -11.34 -4.48 17.42
N ARG A 32 -11.64 -4.73 16.15
CA ARG A 32 -11.17 -5.90 15.42
C ARG A 32 -9.77 -5.76 14.86
N ASN A 33 -9.17 -4.57 14.93
CA ASN A 33 -7.85 -4.27 14.36
C ASN A 33 -7.73 -4.69 12.89
N GLU A 34 -8.75 -4.42 12.09
CA GLU A 34 -8.78 -4.77 10.67
C GLU A 34 -7.88 -3.86 9.83
N VAL A 35 -7.30 -4.41 8.77
CA VAL A 35 -6.53 -3.63 7.78
C VAL A 35 -7.48 -3.12 6.70
N GLY A 36 -7.56 -1.80 6.54
CA GLY A 36 -8.32 -1.18 5.46
C GLY A 36 -7.61 -1.23 4.12
N CYS A 37 -8.38 -1.18 3.03
CA CYS A 37 -7.84 -1.07 1.68
C CYS A 37 -8.03 0.35 1.11
N VAL A 38 -7.49 0.61 -0.07
CA VAL A 38 -7.62 1.91 -0.74
C VAL A 38 -9.09 2.32 -0.92
N HIS A 39 -9.98 1.36 -1.20
CA HIS A 39 -11.40 1.64 -1.43
C HIS A 39 -12.14 2.04 -0.14
N THR A 40 -11.76 1.46 0.99
CA THR A 40 -12.39 1.76 2.29
C THR A 40 -11.75 2.94 3.02
N SER A 41 -10.52 3.31 2.64
CA SER A 41 -9.79 4.45 3.21
C SER A 41 -9.98 5.75 2.42
N GLN A 42 -10.53 5.67 1.22
CA GLN A 42 -10.75 6.83 0.37
C GLN A 42 -11.78 7.77 0.99
N GLY A 43 -11.42 9.05 1.12
CA GLY A 43 -12.28 10.06 1.76
C GLY A 43 -12.15 10.15 3.28
N LEU A 44 -11.39 9.25 3.93
CA LEU A 44 -11.09 9.32 5.35
C LEU A 44 -9.75 10.01 5.58
N GLU A 45 -9.60 10.65 6.75
CA GLU A 45 -8.36 11.25 7.23
C GLU A 45 -8.08 10.78 8.66
N PHE A 46 -6.81 10.55 8.95
CA PHE A 46 -6.33 10.10 10.26
C PHE A 46 -5.15 10.98 10.68
N ASP A 47 -4.91 11.11 11.98
CA ASP A 47 -3.69 11.77 12.45
C ASP A 47 -2.45 11.05 11.93
N TRP A 48 -2.40 9.73 12.10
CA TRP A 48 -1.31 8.87 11.67
C TRP A 48 -1.85 7.64 10.95
N VAL A 49 -1.14 7.18 9.92
CA VAL A 49 -1.46 5.93 9.23
C VAL A 49 -0.28 4.97 9.22
N GLY A 50 -0.57 3.68 9.34
CA GLY A 50 0.35 2.60 9.02
C GLY A 50 0.01 2.05 7.63
N VAL A 51 0.96 2.08 6.70
CA VAL A 51 0.76 1.58 5.34
C VAL A 51 1.63 0.35 5.10
N PHE A 52 0.99 -0.76 4.75
CA PHE A 52 1.68 -1.98 4.35
C PHE A 52 1.81 -2.02 2.84
N ILE A 53 3.03 -2.00 2.33
CA ILE A 53 3.32 -2.22 0.91
C ILE A 53 3.59 -3.71 0.72
N GLY A 54 2.70 -4.37 0.00
CA GLY A 54 2.74 -5.79 -0.28
C GLY A 54 3.81 -6.17 -1.30
N LYS A 55 3.80 -7.45 -1.70
CA LYS A 55 4.70 -7.95 -2.74
C LYS A 55 4.32 -7.48 -4.15
N ASP A 56 3.20 -6.80 -4.28
CA ASP A 56 2.68 -6.21 -5.52
C ASP A 56 3.50 -5.02 -6.02
N LEU A 57 4.23 -4.31 -5.13
CA LEU A 57 5.16 -3.24 -5.51
C LEU A 57 6.57 -3.57 -5.03
N ARG A 58 7.52 -3.57 -5.96
CA ARG A 58 8.91 -3.98 -5.70
C ARG A 58 9.91 -3.04 -6.38
N TYR A 59 11.16 -3.11 -5.94
CA TYR A 59 12.28 -2.38 -6.53
C TYR A 59 13.38 -3.33 -7.00
N ASP A 60 13.82 -3.16 -8.25
CA ASP A 60 14.97 -3.87 -8.82
C ASP A 60 16.20 -2.97 -8.67
N PRO A 61 17.16 -3.30 -7.78
CA PRO A 61 18.33 -2.46 -7.53
C PRO A 61 19.33 -2.47 -8.69
N ASP A 62 19.38 -3.54 -9.48
CA ASP A 62 20.31 -3.66 -10.61
C ASP A 62 19.87 -2.78 -11.78
N LYS A 63 18.57 -2.78 -12.06
CA LYS A 63 17.96 -1.94 -13.10
C LYS A 63 17.58 -0.54 -12.61
N LYS A 64 17.61 -0.33 -11.30
CA LYS A 64 17.17 0.92 -10.64
C LYS A 64 15.74 1.34 -11.02
N ILE A 65 14.82 0.38 -11.04
CA ILE A 65 13.43 0.60 -11.41
C ILE A 65 12.46 0.06 -10.38
N LEU A 66 11.34 0.76 -10.21
CA LEU A 66 10.14 0.22 -9.57
C LEU A 66 9.38 -0.64 -10.57
N PHE A 67 8.81 -1.74 -10.10
CA PHE A 67 7.92 -2.58 -10.90
C PHE A 67 6.77 -3.12 -10.07
N ALA A 68 5.63 -3.35 -10.74
CA ALA A 68 4.49 -4.02 -10.14
C ALA A 68 4.52 -5.50 -10.50
N ASP A 69 4.38 -6.33 -9.47
CA ASP A 69 4.31 -7.78 -9.61
C ASP A 69 2.85 -8.21 -9.75
N ILE A 70 2.45 -8.55 -10.99
CA ILE A 70 1.07 -8.89 -11.34
C ILE A 70 0.59 -10.19 -10.66
N ASP A 71 1.49 -11.10 -10.36
CA ASP A 71 1.16 -12.38 -9.75
C ASP A 71 0.87 -12.20 -8.25
N ASN A 72 1.48 -11.21 -7.62
CA ASN A 72 1.25 -10.81 -6.23
C ASN A 72 0.22 -9.68 -6.08
N TYR A 73 -0.40 -9.22 -7.14
CA TYR A 73 -1.48 -8.24 -7.09
C TYR A 73 -2.84 -8.94 -7.07
N HIS A 74 -3.59 -8.82 -5.98
CA HIS A 74 -4.79 -9.63 -5.72
C HIS A 74 -6.12 -8.93 -6.05
N ASP A 75 -6.16 -7.61 -6.22
CA ASP A 75 -7.38 -6.91 -6.62
C ASP A 75 -7.73 -7.22 -8.08
N LYS A 76 -8.81 -7.99 -8.26
CA LYS A 76 -9.31 -8.37 -9.60
C LYS A 76 -9.80 -7.16 -10.40
N GLY A 77 -10.40 -6.18 -9.73
CA GLY A 77 -10.90 -4.95 -10.35
C GLY A 77 -9.78 -4.14 -10.99
N GLY A 78 -8.66 -3.97 -10.27
CA GLY A 78 -7.48 -3.27 -10.75
C GLY A 78 -6.71 -3.99 -11.88
N LYS A 79 -7.01 -5.28 -12.14
CA LYS A 79 -6.45 -6.02 -13.28
C LYS A 79 -7.20 -5.80 -14.59
N ASN A 80 -8.39 -5.21 -14.53
CA ASN A 80 -9.20 -4.95 -15.73
C ASN A 80 -8.67 -3.73 -16.49
N GLY A 81 -8.66 -3.84 -17.82
CA GLY A 81 -8.27 -2.71 -18.69
C GLY A 81 -6.78 -2.34 -18.68
N LEU A 82 -5.91 -3.19 -18.15
CA LEU A 82 -4.46 -2.91 -18.07
C LEU A 82 -3.75 -2.91 -19.42
N GLY A 83 -4.37 -3.43 -20.49
CA GLY A 83 -3.78 -3.48 -21.81
C GLY A 83 -3.78 -4.87 -22.43
N LYS A 84 -3.34 -4.96 -23.69
CA LYS A 84 -3.45 -6.17 -24.50
C LYS A 84 -2.25 -7.12 -24.36
N ASN A 85 -1.07 -6.59 -24.12
CA ASN A 85 0.15 -7.37 -23.97
C ASN A 85 0.80 -7.25 -22.57
N LYS A 86 1.71 -8.16 -22.26
CA LYS A 86 2.33 -8.27 -20.92
C LYS A 86 3.09 -6.99 -20.51
N VAL A 87 3.78 -6.35 -21.43
CA VAL A 87 4.59 -5.15 -21.15
C VAL A 87 3.68 -3.97 -20.81
N GLU A 88 2.66 -3.74 -21.60
CA GLU A 88 1.67 -2.68 -21.36
C GLU A 88 0.92 -2.90 -20.04
N ARG A 89 0.49 -4.14 -19.78
CA ARG A 89 -0.17 -4.52 -18.53
C ARG A 89 0.70 -4.24 -17.31
N SER A 90 1.98 -4.63 -17.35
CA SER A 90 2.91 -4.39 -16.25
C SER A 90 3.14 -2.89 -16.01
N LYS A 91 3.30 -2.10 -17.06
CA LYS A 91 3.48 -0.65 -16.97
C LYS A 91 2.24 0.06 -16.41
N ASN A 92 1.05 -0.33 -16.87
CA ASN A 92 -0.20 0.27 -16.42
C ASN A 92 -0.52 -0.16 -14.98
N LEU A 93 -0.24 -1.42 -14.61
CA LEU A 93 -0.38 -1.89 -13.25
C LEU A 93 0.54 -1.11 -12.29
N LEU A 94 1.80 -0.86 -12.66
CA LEU A 94 2.72 -0.06 -11.84
C LEU A 94 2.15 1.33 -11.56
N LYS A 95 1.63 2.01 -12.59
CA LYS A 95 0.99 3.33 -12.41
C LYS A 95 -0.20 3.26 -11.47
N TYR A 96 -1.03 2.23 -11.61
CA TYR A 96 -2.21 2.05 -10.78
C TYR A 96 -1.82 1.78 -9.32
N VAL A 97 -0.92 0.83 -9.07
CA VAL A 97 -0.43 0.45 -7.74
C VAL A 97 0.23 1.65 -7.03
N CYS A 98 1.07 2.41 -7.73
CA CYS A 98 1.67 3.63 -7.17
C CYS A 98 0.61 4.67 -6.77
N ARG A 99 -0.47 4.81 -7.55
CA ARG A 99 -1.59 5.71 -7.20
C ARG A 99 -2.33 5.23 -5.95
N CYS A 100 -2.58 3.92 -5.83
CA CYS A 100 -3.21 3.34 -4.64
C CYS A 100 -2.38 3.63 -3.38
N TYR A 101 -1.08 3.37 -3.41
CA TYR A 101 -0.20 3.67 -2.27
C TYR A 101 -0.10 5.16 -1.98
N ARG A 102 -0.09 6.01 -3.00
CA ARG A 102 -0.14 7.45 -2.80
C ARG A 102 -1.40 7.89 -2.06
N VAL A 103 -2.57 7.34 -2.41
CA VAL A 103 -3.81 7.61 -1.69
C VAL A 103 -3.70 7.17 -0.24
N LEU A 104 -3.25 5.95 0.03
CA LEU A 104 -3.09 5.43 1.39
C LEU A 104 -2.14 6.28 2.23
N LEU A 105 -0.97 6.63 1.68
CA LEU A 105 0.04 7.45 2.37
C LEU A 105 -0.47 8.86 2.67
N SER A 106 -1.32 9.41 1.80
CA SER A 106 -1.90 10.75 1.99
C SER A 106 -3.06 10.80 2.99
N ARG A 107 -3.45 9.69 3.58
CA ARG A 107 -4.53 9.66 4.59
C ARG A 107 -4.06 10.11 5.97
N GLY A 108 -2.76 10.10 6.26
CA GLY A 108 -2.21 10.57 7.52
C GLY A 108 -1.89 12.06 7.49
N VAL A 109 -2.67 12.88 8.19
CA VAL A 109 -2.49 14.35 8.24
C VAL A 109 -1.17 14.74 8.90
N ARG A 110 -0.76 14.02 9.95
CA ARG A 110 0.48 14.27 10.70
C ARG A 110 1.65 13.43 10.19
N GLY A 111 1.35 12.29 9.55
CA GLY A 111 2.38 11.45 8.96
C GLY A 111 1.94 10.02 8.70
N ALA A 112 2.85 9.27 8.07
CA ALA A 112 2.66 7.88 7.74
C ALA A 112 3.87 7.04 8.19
N ARG A 113 3.62 5.82 8.65
CA ARG A 113 4.63 4.79 8.84
C ARG A 113 4.46 3.73 7.77
N VAL A 114 5.55 3.31 7.15
CA VAL A 114 5.53 2.38 6.03
C VAL A 114 6.24 1.08 6.38
N TYR A 115 5.61 -0.02 6.10
CA TYR A 115 6.23 -1.34 6.09
C TYR A 115 6.22 -1.88 4.64
N CYS A 116 7.37 -2.36 4.17
CA CYS A 116 7.50 -2.96 2.84
C CYS A 116 7.82 -4.45 2.97
N CYS A 117 7.08 -5.30 2.27
CA CYS A 117 7.40 -6.72 2.15
C CYS A 117 8.69 -6.95 1.34
N ASP A 118 8.97 -6.08 0.36
CA ASP A 118 10.22 -6.11 -0.41
C ASP A 118 11.31 -5.27 0.28
N LYS A 119 12.40 -5.92 0.68
CA LYS A 119 13.54 -5.27 1.34
C LYS A 119 14.23 -4.23 0.46
N ASN A 120 14.37 -4.50 -0.83
CA ASN A 120 14.99 -3.57 -1.78
C ASN A 120 14.15 -2.29 -1.92
N LEU A 121 12.83 -2.42 -1.93
CA LEU A 121 11.93 -1.27 -1.92
C LEU A 121 12.05 -0.47 -0.61
N ALA A 122 12.15 -1.15 0.53
CA ALA A 122 12.32 -0.48 1.82
C ALA A 122 13.59 0.36 1.86
N GLU A 123 14.72 -0.18 1.40
CA GLU A 123 16.00 0.54 1.36
C GLU A 123 15.98 1.69 0.35
N TYR A 124 15.36 1.47 -0.82
CA TYR A 124 15.17 2.54 -1.81
C TYR A 124 14.38 3.72 -1.23
N LEU A 125 13.24 3.44 -0.58
CA LEU A 125 12.41 4.51 0.02
C LEU A 125 13.13 5.24 1.16
N LYS A 126 13.88 4.54 2.00
CA LYS A 126 14.70 5.17 3.05
C LYS A 126 15.74 6.13 2.44
N ALA A 127 16.42 5.69 1.37
CA ALA A 127 17.41 6.52 0.71
C ALA A 127 16.80 7.78 0.07
N GLU A 128 15.62 7.66 -0.55
CA GLU A 128 14.93 8.80 -1.13
C GLU A 128 14.43 9.80 -0.05
N LEU A 129 13.90 9.30 1.06
CA LEU A 129 13.49 10.15 2.18
C LEU A 129 14.68 10.92 2.80
N ALA A 130 15.83 10.28 2.93
CA ALA A 130 17.05 10.94 3.45
C ALA A 130 17.51 12.09 2.55
N LYS A 131 17.41 11.94 1.21
CA LYS A 131 17.73 13.01 0.25
C LYS A 131 16.79 14.22 0.44
N THR A 132 15.49 13.95 0.61
CA THR A 132 14.47 15.00 0.76
C THR A 132 14.65 15.76 2.07
N SER A 133 14.99 15.08 3.16
CA SER A 133 15.24 15.71 4.46
C SER A 133 16.44 16.65 4.43
N ASN A 134 17.49 16.31 3.67
CA ASN A 134 18.67 17.16 3.50
C ASN A 134 18.39 18.41 2.64
N LEU A 135 17.41 18.35 1.75
CA LEU A 135 16.98 19.51 0.94
C LEU A 135 16.12 20.51 1.73
N SER A 136 15.46 20.07 2.78
CA SER A 136 14.61 20.92 3.64
C SER A 136 15.41 21.62 4.76
N ALA A 137 16.69 21.29 4.94
CA ALA A 137 17.57 21.86 5.97
C ALA A 137 18.48 22.99 5.46
N ASN A 138 18.41 23.33 4.18
CA ASN A 138 19.09 24.47 3.53
C ASN A 138 18.07 25.50 3.08
#